data_c02fefbdbcb3d910a48ebc73ccbb283d
#
_entry.id   c02fefbdbcb3d910a48ebc73ccbb283d
#
_cell.length_a   1.000
_cell.length_b   1.000
_cell.length_c   1.000
_cell.angle_alpha   90.00
_cell.angle_beta   90.00
_cell.angle_gamma   90.00
#
_symmetry.space_group_name_H-M   'P 1'
#
loop_
_entity.id
_entity.type
_entity.pdbx_description
1 polymer ?
#
loop_
_entity_poly.entity_id
_entity_poly.type
_entity_poly.pdbx_seq_one_letter_code
_entity_poly.pdbx_strand_id
1 'polypeptide(L)'
;AILLLIVAQMVARWTGHVFPGATDYAGYCMAGASFFAFAYALNHGAHIRVSILLSALGRFRWWGEVWCFGIGTVTATWFAWYAVRGMLVSRRWNELSQGLDATPIWIPQLSMAAGVILLAIAFWDHLIRLIVTGRHGITTDLMDQAQGE
;
A
#
# COMPACT_ATOMS: atom_id res chain seq x y z
N ALA A 1 8.57 -12.51 -7.86
CA ALA A 1 7.90 -12.36 -9.16
C ALA A 1 8.69 -11.46 -10.11
N ILE A 2 9.01 -10.21 -9.74
CA ILE A 2 9.68 -9.22 -10.60
C ILE A 2 11.03 -9.72 -11.15
N LEU A 3 11.90 -10.22 -10.25
CA LEU A 3 13.21 -10.74 -10.63
C LEU A 3 13.11 -11.90 -11.64
N LEU A 4 12.15 -12.78 -11.45
CA LEU A 4 11.91 -13.92 -12.34
C LEU A 4 11.44 -13.46 -13.72
N LEU A 5 10.59 -12.44 -13.80
CA LEU A 5 10.16 -11.82 -15.05
C LEU A 5 11.34 -11.17 -15.81
N ILE A 6 12.20 -10.45 -15.09
CA ILE A 6 13.37 -9.79 -15.71
C ILE A 6 14.35 -10.83 -16.22
N VAL A 7 14.65 -11.87 -15.43
CA VAL A 7 15.54 -12.96 -15.86
C VAL A 7 14.97 -13.71 -17.05
N ALA A 8 13.68 -14.02 -17.04
CA ALA A 8 13.00 -14.67 -18.16
C ALA A 8 13.08 -13.82 -19.44
N GLN A 9 12.90 -12.51 -19.32
CA GLN A 9 13.05 -11.57 -20.45
C GLN A 9 14.48 -11.53 -20.98
N MET A 10 15.49 -11.56 -20.10
CA MET A 10 16.89 -11.62 -20.51
C MET A 10 17.20 -12.91 -21.28
N VAL A 11 16.77 -14.04 -20.77
CA VAL A 11 16.95 -15.36 -21.40
C VAL A 11 16.24 -15.43 -22.75
N ALA A 12 14.98 -14.96 -22.82
CA ALA A 12 14.22 -14.89 -24.07
C ALA A 12 14.94 -14.05 -25.13
N ARG A 13 15.52 -12.92 -24.72
CA ARG A 13 16.28 -12.05 -25.61
C ARG A 13 17.54 -12.69 -26.15
N TRP A 14 18.21 -13.52 -25.35
CA TRP A 14 19.40 -14.29 -25.80
C TRP A 14 19.04 -15.39 -26.78
N THR A 15 17.85 -15.98 -26.67
CA THR A 15 17.35 -17.00 -27.58
C THR A 15 16.69 -16.44 -28.85
N GLY A 16 16.73 -15.11 -29.05
CA GLY A 16 16.13 -14.44 -30.20
C GLY A 16 14.62 -14.29 -30.13
N HIS A 17 13.99 -14.64 -29.02
CA HIS A 17 12.56 -14.47 -28.79
C HIS A 17 12.32 -13.16 -28.06
N VAL A 18 11.39 -12.35 -28.57
CA VAL A 18 10.93 -11.14 -27.88
C VAL A 18 9.75 -11.54 -27.01
N PHE A 19 9.85 -11.27 -25.69
CA PHE A 19 8.72 -11.41 -24.77
C PHE A 19 8.05 -10.03 -24.65
N PRO A 20 6.99 -9.75 -25.45
CA PRO A 20 6.33 -8.46 -25.42
C PRO A 20 5.63 -8.27 -24.06
N GLY A 21 5.59 -7.04 -23.53
CA GLY A 21 4.87 -6.72 -22.31
C GLY A 21 5.55 -7.09 -20.98
N ALA A 22 6.70 -7.77 -20.97
CA ALA A 22 7.36 -8.16 -19.71
C ALA A 22 7.67 -6.96 -18.79
N THR A 23 7.99 -5.82 -19.36
CA THR A 23 8.25 -4.56 -18.64
C THR A 23 6.97 -4.05 -17.96
N ASP A 24 5.83 -4.16 -18.65
CA ASP A 24 4.53 -3.72 -18.15
C ASP A 24 4.09 -4.60 -16.98
N TYR A 25 4.24 -5.93 -17.10
CA TYR A 25 3.97 -6.87 -16.01
C TYR A 25 4.86 -6.65 -14.79
N ALA A 26 6.14 -6.34 -14.99
CA ALA A 26 7.06 -5.99 -13.90
C ALA A 26 6.60 -4.71 -13.20
N GLY A 27 6.16 -3.70 -13.95
CA GLY A 27 5.58 -2.46 -13.42
C GLY A 27 4.32 -2.72 -12.60
N TYR A 28 3.43 -3.57 -13.07
CA TYR A 28 2.20 -3.95 -12.34
C TYR A 28 2.49 -4.71 -11.04
N CYS A 29 3.44 -5.63 -11.06
CA CYS A 29 3.90 -6.33 -9.88
C CYS A 29 4.54 -5.37 -8.86
N MET A 30 5.32 -4.39 -9.34
CA MET A 30 5.95 -3.38 -8.51
C MET A 30 4.90 -2.48 -7.84
N ALA A 31 3.91 -2.01 -8.58
CA ALA A 31 2.82 -1.22 -8.05
C ALA A 31 2.04 -1.99 -6.97
N GLY A 32 1.62 -3.23 -7.26
CA GLY A 32 0.94 -4.08 -6.29
C GLY A 32 1.76 -4.31 -5.02
N ALA A 33 3.04 -4.66 -5.16
CA ALA A 33 3.94 -4.86 -4.03
C ALA A 33 4.08 -3.61 -3.17
N SER A 34 4.14 -2.42 -3.77
CA SER A 34 4.24 -1.15 -3.07
C SER A 34 2.99 -0.88 -2.21
N PHE A 35 1.79 -1.11 -2.74
CA PHE A 35 0.55 -0.91 -1.99
C PHE A 35 0.40 -1.89 -0.83
N PHE A 36 0.79 -3.16 -1.02
CA PHE A 36 0.82 -4.13 0.07
C PHE A 36 1.87 -3.77 1.13
N ALA A 37 3.04 -3.27 0.70
CA ALA A 37 4.10 -2.82 1.60
C ALA A 37 3.66 -1.63 2.46
N PHE A 38 2.86 -0.69 1.92
CA PHE A 38 2.31 0.42 2.69
C PHE A 38 1.40 -0.06 3.83
N ALA A 39 0.51 -1.01 3.56
CA ALA A 39 -0.37 -1.59 4.57
C ALA A 39 0.44 -2.31 5.67
N TYR A 40 1.47 -3.05 5.28
CA TYR A 40 2.38 -3.72 6.20
C TYR A 40 3.19 -2.73 7.05
N ALA A 41 3.77 -1.71 6.41
CA ALA A 41 4.57 -0.69 7.08
C ALA A 41 3.75 0.11 8.10
N LEU A 42 2.48 0.39 7.79
CA LEU A 42 1.57 1.06 8.72
C LEU A 42 1.38 0.22 10.00
N ASN A 43 1.15 -1.09 9.87
CA ASN A 43 0.96 -1.99 11.00
C ASN A 43 2.22 -2.18 11.86
N HIS A 44 3.42 -2.05 11.27
CA HIS A 44 4.70 -2.25 11.96
C HIS A 44 5.36 -0.94 12.41
N GLY A 45 4.59 0.13 12.56
CA GLY A 45 5.06 1.36 13.21
C GLY A 45 6.04 2.20 12.38
N ALA A 46 6.01 2.13 11.05
CA ALA A 46 6.86 2.95 10.17
C ALA A 46 6.64 4.47 10.33
N HIS A 47 5.68 4.88 11.16
CA HIS A 47 5.41 6.29 11.48
C HIS A 47 6.25 6.83 12.66
N ILE A 48 7.45 6.31 12.87
CA ILE A 48 8.38 6.78 13.93
C ILE A 48 8.61 8.30 13.84
N ARG A 49 8.65 8.87 12.64
CA ARG A 49 8.81 10.31 12.44
C ARG A 49 7.62 11.13 12.93
N VAL A 50 6.43 10.61 12.81
CA VAL A 50 5.20 11.24 13.31
C VAL A 50 5.20 11.20 14.84
N SER A 51 5.65 10.12 15.47
CA SER A 51 5.73 10.01 16.93
C SER A 51 6.72 10.99 17.54
N ILE A 52 7.85 11.27 16.87
CA ILE A 52 8.83 12.28 17.30
C ILE A 52 8.22 13.68 17.25
N LEU A 53 7.51 14.01 16.17
CA LEU A 53 6.83 15.30 16.03
C LEU A 53 5.72 15.48 17.08
N LEU A 54 4.97 14.42 17.36
CA LEU A 54 3.90 14.42 18.34
C LEU A 54 4.45 14.45 19.79
N SER A 55 5.61 13.87 20.05
CA SER A 55 6.26 13.99 21.37
C SER A 55 6.65 15.43 21.70
N ALA A 56 6.94 16.24 20.69
CA ALA A 56 7.20 17.67 20.85
C ALA A 56 5.94 18.49 21.18
N LEU A 57 4.73 17.96 20.86
CA LEU A 57 3.46 18.64 21.09
C LEU A 57 2.96 18.52 22.55
N GLY A 58 3.58 17.71 23.42
CA GLY A 58 3.29 17.60 24.84
C GLY A 58 1.82 17.29 25.15
N ARG A 59 1.09 18.21 25.83
CA ARG A 59 -0.30 18.03 26.29
C ARG A 59 -1.33 17.83 25.15
N PHE A 60 -1.04 18.31 23.93
CA PHE A 60 -1.89 18.19 22.75
C PHE A 60 -1.60 16.95 21.89
N ARG A 61 -0.71 16.07 22.35
CA ARG A 61 -0.29 14.87 21.63
C ARG A 61 -1.47 14.02 21.16
N TRP A 62 -2.43 13.73 22.05
CA TRP A 62 -3.60 12.92 21.72
C TRP A 62 -4.45 13.52 20.60
N TRP A 63 -4.69 14.83 20.65
CA TRP A 63 -5.42 15.54 19.59
C TRP A 63 -4.68 15.51 18.26
N GLY A 64 -3.37 15.68 18.28
CA GLY A 64 -2.54 15.60 17.08
C GLY A 64 -2.57 14.20 16.44
N GLU A 65 -2.54 13.16 17.26
CA GLU A 65 -2.62 11.78 16.82
C GLU A 65 -3.98 11.46 16.19
N VAL A 66 -5.08 11.81 16.82
CA VAL A 66 -6.44 11.64 16.29
C VAL A 66 -6.61 12.39 14.96
N TRP A 67 -6.10 13.62 14.86
CA TRP A 67 -6.13 14.40 13.63
C TRP A 67 -5.32 13.73 12.51
N CYS A 68 -4.12 13.28 12.79
CA CYS A 68 -3.24 12.66 11.82
C CYS A 68 -3.84 11.35 11.27
N PHE A 69 -4.28 10.46 12.17
CA PHE A 69 -4.93 9.22 11.78
C PHE A 69 -6.30 9.46 11.16
N GLY A 70 -7.04 10.46 11.59
CA GLY A 70 -8.32 10.86 11.02
C GLY A 70 -8.17 11.29 9.56
N ILE A 71 -7.25 12.22 9.27
CA ILE A 71 -6.96 12.64 7.90
C ILE A 71 -6.47 11.45 7.06
N GLY A 72 -5.57 10.61 7.61
CA GLY A 72 -5.08 9.41 6.95
C GLY A 72 -6.21 8.44 6.59
N THR A 73 -7.14 8.21 7.51
CA THR A 73 -8.31 7.34 7.28
C THR A 73 -9.24 7.89 6.21
N VAL A 74 -9.55 9.19 6.24
CA VAL A 74 -10.40 9.84 5.23
C VAL A 74 -9.75 9.75 3.85
N THR A 75 -8.47 10.10 3.74
CA THR A 75 -7.75 10.05 2.46
C THR A 75 -7.61 8.63 1.93
N ALA A 76 -7.29 7.65 2.79
CA ALA A 76 -7.19 6.25 2.39
C ALA A 76 -8.54 5.68 1.93
N THR A 77 -9.64 6.01 2.63
CA THR A 77 -11.00 5.59 2.26
C THR A 77 -11.42 6.22 0.93
N TRP A 78 -11.16 7.52 0.75
CA TRP A 78 -11.42 8.23 -0.50
C TRP A 78 -10.65 7.59 -1.66
N PHE A 79 -9.38 7.31 -1.45
CA PHE A 79 -8.53 6.68 -2.47
C PHE A 79 -8.99 5.26 -2.80
N ALA A 80 -9.38 4.46 -1.80
CA ALA A 80 -9.95 3.13 -2.00
C ALA A 80 -11.22 3.18 -2.85
N TRP A 81 -12.12 4.13 -2.56
CA TRP A 81 -13.33 4.33 -3.35
C TRP A 81 -13.04 4.62 -4.82
N TYR A 82 -12.12 5.55 -5.08
CA TYR A 82 -11.75 5.89 -6.46
C TYR A 82 -11.00 4.77 -7.17
N ALA A 83 -10.14 4.02 -6.47
CA ALA A 83 -9.44 2.86 -7.03
C ALA A 83 -10.43 1.77 -7.49
N VAL A 84 -11.40 1.44 -6.64
CA VAL A 84 -12.46 0.45 -6.97
C VAL A 84 -13.32 0.96 -8.11
N ARG A 85 -13.73 2.23 -8.07
CA ARG A 85 -14.54 2.83 -9.14
C ARG A 85 -13.79 2.87 -10.47
N GLY A 86 -12.51 3.23 -10.45
CA GLY A 86 -11.64 3.21 -11.64
C GLY A 86 -11.54 1.83 -12.25
N MET A 87 -11.28 0.80 -11.41
CA MET A 87 -11.24 -0.59 -11.85
C MET A 87 -12.58 -1.05 -12.50
N LEU A 88 -13.71 -0.69 -11.90
CA LEU A 88 -15.03 -1.06 -12.45
C LEU A 88 -15.31 -0.35 -13.78
N VAL A 89 -14.89 0.89 -13.93
CA VAL A 89 -15.01 1.66 -15.17
C VAL A 89 -14.13 1.03 -16.26
N SER A 90 -12.85 0.78 -15.98
CA SER A 90 -11.91 0.14 -16.93
C SER A 90 -12.40 -1.25 -17.36
N ARG A 91 -13.01 -2.02 -16.43
CA ARG A 91 -13.64 -3.31 -16.76
C ARG A 91 -14.85 -3.15 -17.67
N ARG A 92 -15.68 -2.12 -17.44
CA ARG A 92 -16.90 -1.86 -18.21
C ARG A 92 -16.62 -1.43 -19.64
N TRP A 93 -15.55 -0.65 -19.83
CA TRP A 93 -15.13 -0.12 -21.12
C TRP A 93 -14.15 -1.04 -21.84
N ASN A 94 -13.75 -2.18 -21.24
CA ASN A 94 -12.71 -3.08 -21.76
C ASN A 94 -11.45 -2.34 -22.18
N GLU A 95 -11.01 -1.37 -21.33
CA GLU A 95 -9.81 -0.61 -21.62
C GLU A 95 -8.60 -1.54 -21.69
N LEU A 96 -7.87 -1.44 -22.79
CA LEU A 96 -6.64 -2.18 -23.03
C LEU A 96 -5.44 -1.32 -22.65
N SER A 97 -4.40 -1.94 -22.10
CA SER A 97 -3.13 -1.28 -21.82
C SER A 97 -2.53 -0.75 -23.13
N GLN A 98 -1.93 0.42 -23.08
CA GLN A 98 -1.18 0.99 -24.20
C GLN A 98 0.16 0.26 -24.42
N GLY A 99 0.45 -0.77 -23.64
CA GLY A 99 1.60 -1.63 -23.79
C GLY A 99 1.51 -2.54 -25.01
N LEU A 100 2.62 -3.22 -25.32
CA LEU A 100 2.73 -4.10 -26.49
C LEU A 100 1.78 -5.31 -26.46
N ASP A 101 1.27 -5.68 -25.28
CA ASP A 101 0.45 -6.90 -25.08
C ASP A 101 -1.06 -6.65 -25.08
N ALA A 102 -1.52 -5.39 -25.20
CA ALA A 102 -2.95 -5.04 -25.10
C ALA A 102 -3.68 -5.71 -23.92
N THR A 103 -3.01 -5.86 -22.79
CA THR A 103 -3.57 -6.49 -21.59
C THR A 103 -4.72 -5.65 -21.02
N PRO A 104 -5.84 -6.25 -20.56
CA PRO A 104 -6.91 -5.50 -19.94
C PRO A 104 -6.42 -4.79 -18.65
N ILE A 105 -6.55 -3.47 -18.58
CA ILE A 105 -6.03 -2.63 -17.48
C ILE A 105 -6.67 -2.98 -16.13
N TRP A 106 -7.88 -3.54 -16.11
CA TRP A 106 -8.56 -3.89 -14.86
C TRP A 106 -7.81 -4.94 -14.02
N ILE A 107 -6.96 -5.79 -14.64
CA ILE A 107 -6.19 -6.84 -13.95
C ILE A 107 -5.15 -6.24 -13.01
N PRO A 108 -4.22 -5.37 -13.47
CA PRO A 108 -3.28 -4.69 -12.58
C PRO A 108 -3.96 -3.73 -11.60
N GLN A 109 -5.06 -3.08 -12.00
CA GLN A 109 -5.83 -2.24 -11.10
C GLN A 109 -6.45 -3.02 -9.94
N LEU A 110 -6.73 -4.31 -10.10
CA LEU A 110 -7.27 -5.16 -9.04
C LEU A 110 -6.27 -5.34 -7.90
N SER A 111 -4.99 -5.58 -8.20
CA SER A 111 -3.94 -5.69 -7.18
C SER A 111 -3.74 -4.39 -6.41
N MET A 112 -3.77 -3.26 -7.14
CA MET A 112 -3.69 -1.91 -6.55
C MET A 112 -4.90 -1.62 -5.66
N ALA A 113 -6.12 -1.89 -6.14
CA ALA A 113 -7.35 -1.68 -5.37
C ALA A 113 -7.36 -2.53 -4.09
N ALA A 114 -6.95 -3.80 -4.17
CA ALA A 114 -6.83 -4.66 -3.00
C ALA A 114 -5.84 -4.11 -1.96
N GLY A 115 -4.67 -3.64 -2.39
CA GLY A 115 -3.68 -3.04 -1.51
C GLY A 115 -4.17 -1.75 -0.82
N VAL A 116 -4.88 -0.90 -1.55
CA VAL A 116 -5.46 0.34 -0.98
C VAL A 116 -6.61 0.03 -0.02
N ILE A 117 -7.43 -0.97 -0.29
CA ILE A 117 -8.48 -1.42 0.65
C ILE A 117 -7.86 -1.91 1.95
N LEU A 118 -6.81 -2.75 1.88
CA LEU A 118 -6.10 -3.20 3.07
C LEU A 118 -5.48 -2.03 3.85
N LEU A 119 -4.93 -1.05 3.15
CA LEU A 119 -4.41 0.17 3.76
C LEU A 119 -5.52 0.95 4.48
N ALA A 120 -6.68 1.13 3.86
CA ALA A 120 -7.83 1.80 4.47
C ALA A 120 -8.31 1.05 5.73
N ILE A 121 -8.40 -0.28 5.69
CA ILE A 121 -8.75 -1.11 6.84
C ILE A 121 -7.75 -0.92 7.97
N ALA A 122 -6.45 -0.92 7.67
CA ALA A 122 -5.39 -0.71 8.66
C ALA A 122 -5.50 0.67 9.32
N PHE A 123 -5.77 1.74 8.57
CA PHE A 123 -6.02 3.07 9.12
C PHE A 123 -7.25 3.11 10.03
N TRP A 124 -8.35 2.45 9.65
CA TRP A 124 -9.54 2.34 10.47
C TRP A 124 -9.27 1.59 11.77
N ASP A 125 -8.56 0.47 11.72
CA ASP A 125 -8.20 -0.31 12.92
C ASP A 125 -7.35 0.54 13.89
N HIS A 126 -6.34 1.24 13.39
CA HIS A 126 -5.52 2.13 14.21
C HIS A 126 -6.30 3.30 14.79
N LEU A 127 -7.21 3.91 14.04
CA LEU A 127 -8.04 5.01 14.51
C LEU A 127 -9.00 4.53 15.62
N ILE A 128 -9.66 3.39 15.44
CA ILE A 128 -10.56 2.80 16.42
C ILE A 128 -9.80 2.45 17.71
N ARG A 129 -8.65 1.81 17.58
CA ARG A 129 -7.80 1.48 18.76
C ARG A 129 -7.37 2.74 19.50
N LEU A 130 -6.98 3.79 18.78
CA LEU A 130 -6.59 5.06 19.38
C LEU A 130 -7.73 5.68 20.20
N ILE A 131 -8.95 5.67 19.65
CA ILE A 131 -10.13 6.24 20.31
C ILE A 131 -10.56 5.40 21.52
N VAL A 132 -10.55 4.07 21.41
CA VAL A 132 -11.05 3.16 22.46
C VAL A 132 -10.04 2.97 23.57
N THR A 133 -8.77 2.83 23.27
CA THR A 133 -7.74 2.44 24.24
C THR A 133 -6.90 3.63 24.73
N GLY A 134 -6.90 4.75 24.01
CA GLY A 134 -6.07 5.93 24.33
C GLY A 134 -4.56 5.65 24.29
N ARG A 135 -4.14 4.48 23.82
CA ARG A 135 -2.75 4.02 23.70
C ARG A 135 -2.50 3.42 22.33
N HIS A 136 -1.33 3.72 21.76
CA HIS A 136 -0.88 3.07 20.53
C HIS A 136 -0.43 1.64 20.84
N GLY A 137 -0.94 0.65 20.11
CA GLY A 137 -0.43 -0.72 20.16
C GLY A 137 1.02 -0.88 19.65
N ILE A 138 1.58 0.16 19.04
CA ILE A 138 2.88 0.13 18.36
C ILE A 138 4.06 0.27 19.34
N THR A 139 3.86 0.87 20.50
CA THR A 139 4.95 1.10 21.48
C THR A 139 5.27 -0.12 22.34
N THR A 140 4.36 -1.08 22.43
CA THR A 140 4.52 -2.26 23.30
C THR A 140 5.52 -3.25 22.69
N ASP A 141 5.46 -3.50 21.37
CA ASP A 141 6.34 -4.48 20.73
C ASP A 141 7.82 -4.05 20.68
N LEU A 142 8.08 -2.75 20.53
CA LEU A 142 9.46 -2.24 20.50
C LEU A 142 10.09 -2.17 21.89
N MET A 143 9.30 -1.98 22.94
CA MET A 143 9.78 -1.99 24.32
C MET A 143 10.05 -3.41 24.81
N ASP A 144 9.21 -4.37 24.44
CA ASP A 144 9.41 -5.79 24.76
C ASP A 144 10.61 -6.38 24.03
N GLN A 145 10.89 -5.96 22.80
CA GLN A 145 12.10 -6.37 22.07
C GLN A 145 13.38 -5.78 22.65
N ALA A 146 13.32 -4.55 23.17
CA ALA A 146 14.48 -3.90 23.80
C ALA A 146 14.79 -4.40 25.22
N GLN A 147 13.82 -5.07 25.88
CA GLN A 147 14.02 -5.66 27.22
C GLN A 147 14.36 -7.16 27.17
N GLY A 148 14.28 -7.79 25.99
CA GLY A 148 14.58 -9.20 25.78
C GLY A 148 16.05 -9.49 25.36
N GLU A 149 16.91 -8.47 25.17
CA GLU A 149 18.35 -8.57 24.95
C GLU A 149 19.10 -8.12 26.21
#